data_be0af36eb1173733cf4c71f0260610b9
#
_entry.id   be0af36eb1173733cf4c71f0260610b9
#
_cell.length_a   1.000
_cell.length_b   1.000
_cell.length_c   1.000
_cell.angle_alpha   90.00
_cell.angle_beta   90.00
_cell.angle_gamma   90.00
#
_symmetry.space_group_name_H-M   'P 1'
#
loop_
_entity.id
_entity.type
_entity.pdbx_description
1 polymer ?
#
loop_
_entity_poly.entity_id
_entity_poly.type
_entity_poly.pdbx_seq_one_letter_code
_entity_poly.pdbx_strand_id
1 'polypeptide(L)'
;MASHSALDVLDGAREEGFRTVAVAKRGREKAYRMFPVVDELVLVDEFHEIIDEHVLEKLVDSVFVPNRSFAVYVGYDAIEKQFRIPVFGNRFLLRWEERVGETSYYRLLDAAGIRRPRTYRLEDVDGPVMVKLPEHGRPFERAFFIASDRKNLEKKLGEMIAKGLVDEKSLERVSVEELVLGAHFNANFFHSVVRGRLELHSIDRRIQSNLDGVIRLAAAEQLELNPLIRYIEVGHEPATIRESLLEKVFTIGEKFVEACSRLVSPGVIGPFTLQFLVTPGLDLVVYDVAPRIGGGTNVYLGFGGQYSKLYHGRPVTMGRRIAMEIREAVEQNMLSRVTT
;
A
#
# COMPACT_ATOMS: atom_id res chain seq x y z
N MET A 1 -5.52 -13.12 4.81
CA MET A 1 -4.68 -13.82 3.81
C MET A 1 -3.23 -13.75 4.26
N ALA A 2 -2.55 -14.88 4.33
CA ALA A 2 -1.20 -15.06 4.90
C ALA A 2 -0.11 -14.50 3.97
N SER A 3 0.07 -13.20 4.01
CA SER A 3 1.06 -12.44 3.23
C SER A 3 1.09 -10.99 3.72
N HIS A 4 2.08 -10.24 3.30
CA HIS A 4 2.19 -8.80 3.53
C HIS A 4 2.13 -8.44 5.04
N SER A 5 1.06 -7.81 5.53
CA SER A 5 0.89 -7.36 6.94
C SER A 5 0.11 -8.35 7.82
N ALA A 6 -0.06 -9.61 7.37
CA ALA A 6 -0.93 -10.54 8.07
C ALA A 6 -0.43 -10.89 9.48
N LEU A 7 0.88 -10.94 9.72
CA LEU A 7 1.42 -11.22 11.07
C LEU A 7 1.04 -10.12 12.07
N ASP A 8 1.13 -8.84 11.68
CA ASP A 8 0.71 -7.71 12.52
C ASP A 8 -0.80 -7.79 12.85
N VAL A 9 -1.63 -8.09 11.84
CA VAL A 9 -3.09 -8.23 12.03
C VAL A 9 -3.44 -9.40 12.94
N LEU A 10 -2.79 -10.56 12.75
CA LEU A 10 -3.06 -11.77 13.55
C LEU A 10 -2.61 -11.58 15.00
N ASP A 11 -1.43 -10.99 15.22
CA ASP A 11 -0.92 -10.70 16.55
C ASP A 11 -1.82 -9.71 17.29
N GLY A 12 -2.16 -8.60 16.65
CA GLY A 12 -3.07 -7.61 17.22
C GLY A 12 -4.47 -8.14 17.49
N ALA A 13 -4.98 -9.05 16.66
CA ALA A 13 -6.26 -9.71 16.90
C ALA A 13 -6.21 -10.60 18.14
N ARG A 14 -5.14 -11.35 18.35
CA ARG A 14 -4.95 -12.16 19.58
C ARG A 14 -4.83 -11.29 20.82
N GLU A 15 -4.08 -10.20 20.76
CA GLU A 15 -3.97 -9.23 21.87
C GLU A 15 -5.33 -8.68 22.31
N GLU A 16 -6.28 -8.58 21.36
CA GLU A 16 -7.64 -8.13 21.63
C GLU A 16 -8.64 -9.29 21.88
N GLY A 17 -8.15 -10.53 22.05
CA GLY A 17 -8.94 -11.70 22.44
C GLY A 17 -9.69 -12.39 21.30
N PHE A 18 -9.39 -12.09 20.05
CA PHE A 18 -9.98 -12.77 18.90
C PHE A 18 -9.27 -14.10 18.60
N ARG A 19 -10.04 -15.09 18.15
CA ARG A 19 -9.51 -16.25 17.47
C ARG A 19 -9.07 -15.86 16.06
N THR A 20 -7.94 -16.38 15.62
CA THR A 20 -7.30 -16.00 14.35
C THR A 20 -7.31 -17.12 13.33
N VAL A 21 -7.72 -16.80 12.10
CA VAL A 21 -7.69 -17.71 10.97
C VAL A 21 -6.80 -17.11 9.87
N ALA A 22 -5.86 -17.89 9.34
CA ALA A 22 -5.01 -17.47 8.23
C ALA A 22 -5.20 -18.38 7.02
N VAL A 23 -5.50 -17.81 5.85
CA VAL A 23 -5.49 -18.53 4.58
C VAL A 23 -4.12 -18.39 3.94
N ALA A 24 -3.38 -19.49 3.80
CA ALA A 24 -2.01 -19.50 3.32
C ALA A 24 -1.85 -20.38 2.07
N LYS A 25 -1.03 -19.91 1.13
CA LYS A 25 -0.63 -20.72 -0.02
C LYS A 25 0.35 -21.81 0.43
N ARG A 26 0.14 -23.07 -0.04
CA ARG A 26 1.06 -24.19 0.20
C ARG A 26 2.50 -23.82 -0.22
N GLY A 27 3.45 -24.14 0.63
CA GLY A 27 4.87 -23.76 0.48
C GLY A 27 5.23 -22.35 0.96
N ARG A 28 4.23 -21.53 1.37
CA ARG A 28 4.45 -20.20 1.99
C ARG A 28 3.94 -20.11 3.42
N GLU A 29 3.49 -21.19 4.01
CA GLU A 29 2.91 -21.23 5.35
C GLU A 29 3.93 -21.28 6.49
N LYS A 30 5.22 -21.47 6.22
CA LYS A 30 6.25 -21.71 7.26
C LYS A 30 6.25 -20.65 8.36
N ALA A 31 6.25 -19.36 8.00
CA ALA A 31 6.25 -18.29 8.99
C ALA A 31 5.00 -18.34 9.90
N TYR A 32 3.83 -18.64 9.34
CA TYR A 32 2.56 -18.73 10.06
C TYR A 32 2.44 -19.97 10.94
N ARG A 33 3.27 -20.99 10.72
CA ARG A 33 3.42 -22.15 11.61
C ARG A 33 4.45 -21.90 12.72
N MET A 34 5.46 -21.07 12.43
CA MET A 34 6.54 -20.80 13.39
C MET A 34 6.14 -19.77 14.45
N PHE A 35 5.32 -18.78 14.08
CA PHE A 35 4.82 -17.78 15.02
C PHE A 35 3.47 -18.22 15.60
N PRO A 36 3.30 -18.24 16.94
CA PRO A 36 2.09 -18.73 17.60
C PRO A 36 0.94 -17.67 17.57
N VAL A 37 0.73 -17.03 16.41
CA VAL A 37 -0.29 -15.99 16.23
C VAL A 37 -1.47 -16.47 15.36
N VAL A 38 -1.46 -17.74 14.94
CA VAL A 38 -2.49 -18.37 14.12
C VAL A 38 -3.13 -19.53 14.86
N ASP A 39 -4.43 -19.44 15.14
CA ASP A 39 -5.18 -20.52 15.78
C ASP A 39 -5.63 -21.57 14.76
N GLU A 40 -5.99 -21.13 13.54
CA GLU A 40 -6.37 -22.01 12.44
C GLU A 40 -5.71 -21.60 11.13
N LEU A 41 -5.08 -22.58 10.45
CA LEU A 41 -4.42 -22.37 9.17
C LEU A 41 -5.14 -23.11 8.06
N VAL A 42 -5.76 -22.36 7.15
CA VAL A 42 -6.40 -22.88 5.96
C VAL A 42 -5.40 -22.85 4.81
N LEU A 43 -5.09 -24.02 4.22
CA LEU A 43 -4.14 -24.14 3.12
C LEU A 43 -4.84 -24.21 1.78
N VAL A 44 -4.39 -23.38 0.84
CA VAL A 44 -4.83 -23.33 -0.56
C VAL A 44 -3.62 -23.54 -1.50
N ASP A 45 -3.85 -24.00 -2.71
CA ASP A 45 -2.80 -24.13 -3.71
C ASP A 45 -2.56 -22.80 -4.42
N GLU A 46 -3.62 -22.02 -4.68
CA GLU A 46 -3.54 -20.65 -5.14
C GLU A 46 -4.42 -19.72 -4.30
N PHE A 47 -3.99 -18.47 -4.13
CA PHE A 47 -4.71 -17.52 -3.27
C PHE A 47 -6.12 -17.16 -3.78
N HIS A 48 -6.39 -17.28 -5.08
CA HIS A 48 -7.74 -17.03 -5.61
C HIS A 48 -8.78 -18.04 -5.10
N GLU A 49 -8.37 -19.25 -4.67
CA GLU A 49 -9.27 -20.26 -4.08
C GLU A 49 -9.94 -19.79 -2.77
N ILE A 50 -9.54 -18.63 -2.24
CA ILE A 50 -10.21 -18.03 -1.06
C ILE A 50 -11.70 -17.74 -1.31
N ILE A 51 -12.13 -17.65 -2.57
CA ILE A 51 -13.54 -17.48 -2.96
C ILE A 51 -14.29 -18.81 -3.13
N ASP A 52 -13.59 -19.95 -3.06
CA ASP A 52 -14.22 -21.27 -3.21
C ASP A 52 -15.03 -21.62 -1.95
N GLU A 53 -16.15 -22.30 -2.13
CA GLU A 53 -17.10 -22.61 -1.07
C GLU A 53 -16.44 -23.28 0.14
N HIS A 54 -15.61 -24.29 -0.09
CA HIS A 54 -14.93 -25.04 0.97
C HIS A 54 -13.96 -24.20 1.82
N VAL A 55 -13.48 -23.06 1.29
CA VAL A 55 -12.65 -22.09 2.04
C VAL A 55 -13.56 -21.08 2.73
N LEU A 56 -14.60 -20.58 2.04
CA LEU A 56 -15.55 -19.63 2.61
C LEU A 56 -16.27 -20.20 3.84
N GLU A 57 -16.64 -21.50 3.81
CA GLU A 57 -17.25 -22.20 4.96
C GLU A 57 -16.38 -22.12 6.24
N LYS A 58 -15.05 -22.13 6.09
CA LYS A 58 -14.11 -22.00 7.21
C LYS A 58 -13.98 -20.57 7.73
N LEU A 59 -14.49 -19.59 6.97
CA LEU A 59 -14.40 -18.17 7.28
C LEU A 59 -15.73 -17.54 7.69
N VAL A 60 -16.83 -18.29 7.72
CA VAL A 60 -18.21 -17.80 7.90
C VAL A 60 -18.36 -16.88 9.12
N ASP A 61 -17.77 -17.25 10.27
CA ASP A 61 -17.90 -16.50 11.53
C ASP A 61 -16.74 -15.52 11.76
N SER A 62 -16.14 -15.01 10.67
CA SER A 62 -14.98 -14.12 10.76
C SER A 62 -15.19 -12.77 10.09
N VAL A 63 -14.35 -11.82 10.46
CA VAL A 63 -14.14 -10.55 9.74
C VAL A 63 -12.81 -10.65 9.02
N PHE A 64 -12.83 -10.50 7.71
CA PHE A 64 -11.63 -10.56 6.88
C PHE A 64 -10.93 -9.20 6.80
N VAL A 65 -9.66 -9.16 7.17
CA VAL A 65 -8.83 -7.94 7.04
C VAL A 65 -8.04 -8.02 5.73
N PRO A 66 -8.31 -7.12 4.76
CA PRO A 66 -7.66 -7.15 3.45
C PRO A 66 -6.23 -6.61 3.52
N ASN A 67 -5.36 -7.17 2.68
CA ASN A 67 -4.01 -6.67 2.43
C ASN A 67 -3.75 -6.60 0.91
N ARG A 68 -2.57 -6.13 0.51
CA ARG A 68 -2.22 -6.01 -0.92
C ARG A 68 -2.38 -7.32 -1.69
N SER A 69 -1.97 -8.43 -1.09
CA SER A 69 -2.03 -9.73 -1.76
C SER A 69 -3.47 -10.18 -2.05
N PHE A 70 -4.43 -9.79 -1.23
CA PHE A 70 -5.85 -10.07 -1.49
C PHE A 70 -6.31 -9.38 -2.79
N ALA A 71 -6.01 -8.10 -2.95
CA ALA A 71 -6.35 -7.37 -4.17
C ALA A 71 -5.65 -7.94 -5.41
N VAL A 72 -4.35 -8.26 -5.29
CA VAL A 72 -3.51 -8.72 -6.41
C VAL A 72 -3.87 -10.12 -6.89
N TYR A 73 -4.07 -11.07 -5.98
CA TYR A 73 -4.23 -12.49 -6.35
C TYR A 73 -5.69 -12.93 -6.51
N VAL A 74 -6.63 -12.25 -5.87
CA VAL A 74 -8.07 -12.59 -5.98
C VAL A 74 -8.74 -11.77 -7.07
N GLY A 75 -8.34 -10.52 -7.23
CA GLY A 75 -8.89 -9.58 -8.21
C GLY A 75 -10.14 -8.86 -7.71
N TYR A 76 -10.30 -7.61 -8.15
CA TYR A 76 -11.32 -6.70 -7.61
C TYR A 76 -12.75 -7.19 -7.84
N ASP A 77 -13.04 -7.74 -9.04
CA ASP A 77 -14.39 -8.21 -9.36
C ASP A 77 -14.81 -9.42 -8.49
N ALA A 78 -13.88 -10.34 -8.23
CA ALA A 78 -14.15 -11.47 -7.36
C ALA A 78 -14.33 -11.03 -5.89
N ILE A 79 -13.51 -10.08 -5.44
CA ILE A 79 -13.63 -9.49 -4.09
C ILE A 79 -14.99 -8.82 -3.89
N GLU A 80 -15.47 -8.09 -4.88
CA GLU A 80 -16.71 -7.32 -4.78
C GLU A 80 -17.97 -8.17 -4.97
N LYS A 81 -17.91 -9.19 -5.85
CA LYS A 81 -19.11 -9.94 -6.30
C LYS A 81 -19.22 -11.33 -5.72
N GLN A 82 -18.10 -11.98 -5.35
CA GLN A 82 -18.05 -13.40 -4.97
C GLN A 82 -17.61 -13.63 -3.52
N PHE A 83 -16.75 -12.75 -2.97
CA PHE A 83 -16.26 -12.92 -1.61
C PHE A 83 -17.32 -12.49 -0.59
N ARG A 84 -17.96 -13.46 0.06
CA ARG A 84 -19.14 -13.26 0.93
C ARG A 84 -18.83 -12.97 2.39
N ILE A 85 -17.57 -13.09 2.80
CA ILE A 85 -17.15 -12.81 4.17
C ILE A 85 -17.11 -11.29 4.39
N PRO A 86 -17.58 -10.76 5.53
CA PRO A 86 -17.46 -9.36 5.87
C PRO A 86 -16.00 -8.88 5.81
N VAL A 87 -15.72 -7.88 4.97
CA VAL A 87 -14.36 -7.31 4.82
C VAL A 87 -14.26 -6.08 5.70
N PHE A 88 -13.34 -6.07 6.66
CA PHE A 88 -13.00 -4.86 7.41
C PHE A 88 -12.46 -3.80 6.46
N GLY A 89 -13.08 -2.62 6.48
CA GLY A 89 -12.74 -1.58 5.52
C GLY A 89 -13.73 -1.49 4.36
N ASN A 90 -13.37 -0.72 3.35
CA ASN A 90 -14.17 -0.55 2.14
C ASN A 90 -13.58 -1.40 1.00
N ARG A 91 -14.22 -2.54 0.68
CA ARG A 91 -13.78 -3.44 -0.40
C ARG A 91 -13.80 -2.76 -1.78
N PHE A 92 -14.70 -1.81 -1.99
CA PHE A 92 -14.83 -1.08 -3.25
C PHE A 92 -13.71 -0.05 -3.45
N LEU A 93 -13.07 0.38 -2.36
CA LEU A 93 -11.92 1.29 -2.41
C LEU A 93 -10.64 0.56 -2.83
N LEU A 94 -10.55 -0.78 -2.68
CA LEU A 94 -9.36 -1.56 -3.03
C LEU A 94 -8.98 -1.40 -4.51
N ARG A 95 -9.96 -1.35 -5.43
CA ARG A 95 -9.68 -1.14 -6.87
C ARG A 95 -9.09 0.22 -7.20
N TRP A 96 -9.26 1.21 -6.32
CA TRP A 96 -8.68 2.54 -6.47
C TRP A 96 -7.19 2.59 -6.10
N GLU A 97 -6.59 1.46 -5.69
CA GLU A 97 -5.14 1.34 -5.50
C GLU A 97 -4.37 1.35 -6.83
N GLU A 98 -5.06 1.31 -7.96
CA GLU A 98 -4.44 1.46 -9.28
C GLU A 98 -4.11 2.92 -9.59
N ARG A 99 -2.99 3.13 -10.35
CA ARG A 99 -2.50 4.48 -10.68
C ARG A 99 -3.25 5.11 -11.84
N VAL A 100 -3.60 4.31 -12.83
CA VAL A 100 -4.23 4.72 -14.08
C VAL A 100 -5.60 4.10 -14.24
N GLY A 101 -6.45 4.72 -15.07
CA GLY A 101 -7.80 4.25 -15.33
C GLY A 101 -8.86 5.08 -14.60
N GLU A 102 -10.11 4.70 -14.80
CA GLU A 102 -11.27 5.41 -14.24
C GLU A 102 -11.33 5.31 -12.71
N THR A 103 -10.95 4.18 -12.15
CA THR A 103 -10.78 3.96 -10.72
C THR A 103 -9.29 4.00 -10.39
N SER A 104 -8.77 5.21 -10.08
CA SER A 104 -7.36 5.37 -9.73
C SER A 104 -7.17 6.28 -8.52
N TYR A 105 -6.13 6.02 -7.74
CA TYR A 105 -5.82 6.92 -6.62
C TYR A 105 -5.39 8.31 -7.10
N TYR A 106 -4.93 8.50 -8.34
CA TYR A 106 -4.67 9.83 -8.88
C TYR A 106 -5.95 10.65 -8.97
N ARG A 107 -7.08 10.05 -9.36
CA ARG A 107 -8.38 10.73 -9.32
C ARG A 107 -8.81 11.09 -7.90
N LEU A 108 -8.52 10.23 -6.92
CA LEU A 108 -8.81 10.54 -5.51
C LEU A 108 -7.95 11.72 -5.04
N LEU A 109 -6.65 11.73 -5.38
CA LEU A 109 -5.74 12.82 -5.03
C LEU A 109 -6.14 14.14 -5.70
N ASP A 110 -6.51 14.12 -6.98
CA ASP A 110 -6.98 15.29 -7.71
C ASP A 110 -8.27 15.84 -7.11
N ALA A 111 -9.24 14.98 -6.82
CA ALA A 111 -10.51 15.35 -6.18
C ALA A 111 -10.33 15.88 -4.75
N ALA A 112 -9.26 15.45 -4.05
CA ALA A 112 -8.85 15.92 -2.74
C ALA A 112 -8.05 17.24 -2.81
N GLY A 113 -7.62 17.69 -3.98
CA GLY A 113 -6.70 18.81 -4.12
C GLY A 113 -5.34 18.55 -3.47
N ILE A 114 -4.90 17.28 -3.48
CA ILE A 114 -3.59 16.86 -2.97
C ILE A 114 -2.58 16.88 -4.11
N ARG A 115 -1.43 17.55 -3.90
CA ARG A 115 -0.36 17.58 -4.90
C ARG A 115 0.18 16.18 -5.14
N ARG A 116 0.20 15.77 -6.40
CA ARG A 116 0.86 14.58 -6.92
C ARG A 116 1.82 14.93 -8.06
N PRO A 117 2.71 14.03 -8.49
CA PRO A 117 3.50 14.23 -9.71
C PRO A 117 2.58 14.50 -10.91
N ARG A 118 2.92 15.49 -11.71
CA ARG A 118 2.19 15.75 -12.97
C ARG A 118 2.37 14.57 -13.89
N THR A 119 1.35 14.26 -14.69
CA THR A 119 1.43 13.26 -15.76
C THR A 119 1.58 13.98 -17.10
N TYR A 120 2.42 13.43 -17.99
CA TYR A 120 2.69 13.95 -19.31
C TYR A 120 2.28 12.95 -20.37
N ARG A 121 1.88 13.44 -21.54
CA ARG A 121 1.90 12.64 -22.76
C ARG A 121 3.35 12.55 -23.25
N LEU A 122 3.68 11.50 -24.01
CA LEU A 122 5.05 11.31 -24.53
C LEU A 122 5.54 12.52 -25.33
N GLU A 123 4.64 13.12 -26.10
CA GLU A 123 4.92 14.30 -26.94
C GLU A 123 5.13 15.60 -26.15
N ASP A 124 4.63 15.68 -24.91
CA ASP A 124 4.65 16.90 -24.09
C ASP A 124 5.85 16.94 -23.12
N VAL A 125 6.74 15.93 -23.18
CA VAL A 125 7.91 15.88 -22.30
C VAL A 125 8.95 16.90 -22.72
N ASP A 126 9.17 17.90 -21.85
CA ASP A 126 10.09 19.02 -22.05
C ASP A 126 11.23 19.09 -21.02
N GLY A 127 11.26 18.18 -20.05
CA GLY A 127 12.24 18.14 -18.96
C GLY A 127 12.39 16.77 -18.33
N PRO A 128 13.05 16.70 -17.15
CA PRO A 128 13.26 15.44 -16.45
C PRO A 128 11.96 14.77 -16.00
N VAL A 129 11.81 13.47 -16.34
CA VAL A 129 10.63 12.67 -16.02
C VAL A 129 10.99 11.32 -15.42
N MET A 130 10.09 10.79 -14.62
CA MET A 130 10.05 9.41 -14.16
C MET A 130 9.11 8.62 -15.05
N VAL A 131 9.61 7.58 -15.68
CA VAL A 131 8.84 6.69 -16.56
C VAL A 131 8.56 5.38 -15.85
N LYS A 132 7.33 4.93 -15.92
CA LYS A 132 6.84 3.71 -15.25
C LYS A 132 6.15 2.82 -16.26
N LEU A 133 6.66 1.60 -16.41
CA LEU A 133 6.17 0.60 -17.36
C LEU A 133 5.89 -0.71 -16.65
N PRO A 134 4.83 -1.47 -17.03
CA PRO A 134 4.69 -2.86 -16.62
C PRO A 134 5.86 -3.69 -17.15
N GLU A 135 6.50 -4.51 -16.31
CA GLU A 135 7.55 -5.44 -16.75
C GLU A 135 6.94 -6.64 -17.47
N HIS A 136 7.60 -7.10 -18.55
CA HIS A 136 7.23 -8.34 -19.22
C HIS A 136 7.42 -9.54 -18.29
N GLY A 137 6.40 -10.39 -18.20
CA GLY A 137 6.41 -11.56 -17.30
C GLY A 137 6.27 -11.28 -15.81
N ARG A 138 6.16 -10.01 -15.41
CA ARG A 138 5.94 -9.56 -14.03
C ARG A 138 4.87 -8.47 -13.99
N PRO A 139 3.60 -8.80 -14.22
CA PRO A 139 2.54 -7.81 -14.41
C PRO A 139 2.30 -6.90 -13.19
N PHE A 140 2.78 -7.30 -12.01
CA PHE A 140 2.66 -6.55 -10.76
C PHE A 140 3.90 -5.71 -10.41
N GLU A 141 5.03 -5.93 -11.10
CA GLU A 141 6.23 -5.12 -10.97
C GLU A 141 6.31 -4.15 -12.14
N ARG A 142 6.87 -2.96 -11.89
CA ARG A 142 7.04 -1.93 -12.91
C ARG A 142 8.52 -1.59 -13.06
N ALA A 143 8.96 -1.53 -14.32
CA ALA A 143 10.23 -0.92 -14.64
C ALA A 143 10.11 0.60 -14.47
N PHE A 144 11.05 1.17 -13.71
CA PHE A 144 11.15 2.60 -13.50
C PHE A 144 12.48 3.08 -14.09
N PHE A 145 12.45 4.17 -14.83
CA PHE A 145 13.67 4.85 -15.23
C PHE A 145 13.44 6.36 -15.33
N ILE A 146 14.53 7.10 -15.22
CA ILE A 146 14.53 8.56 -15.37
C ILE A 146 14.97 8.90 -16.79
N ALA A 147 14.30 9.86 -17.42
CA ALA A 147 14.75 10.47 -18.66
C ALA A 147 14.93 11.98 -18.44
N SER A 148 16.00 12.56 -19.00
CA SER A 148 16.30 13.99 -18.89
C SER A 148 15.39 14.86 -19.75
N ASP A 149 14.94 14.30 -20.85
CA ASP A 149 14.14 14.95 -21.87
C ASP A 149 13.50 13.91 -22.79
N ARG A 150 12.69 14.35 -23.75
CA ARG A 150 12.00 13.49 -24.71
C ARG A 150 12.94 12.58 -25.51
N LYS A 151 14.06 13.11 -26.04
CA LYS A 151 15.01 12.33 -26.83
C LYS A 151 15.65 11.20 -26.03
N ASN A 152 16.00 11.48 -24.77
CA ASN A 152 16.54 10.49 -23.85
C ASN A 152 15.49 9.46 -23.47
N LEU A 153 14.22 9.87 -23.31
CA LEU A 153 13.07 9.00 -23.07
C LEU A 153 12.90 7.99 -24.23
N GLU A 154 12.80 8.47 -25.46
CA GLU A 154 12.63 7.63 -26.67
C GLU A 154 13.78 6.63 -26.82
N LYS A 155 15.03 7.08 -26.60
CA LYS A 155 16.22 6.22 -26.62
C LYS A 155 16.12 5.09 -25.59
N LYS A 156 15.81 5.41 -24.34
CA LYS A 156 15.74 4.41 -23.24
C LYS A 156 14.59 3.43 -23.44
N LEU A 157 13.44 3.88 -23.93
CA LEU A 157 12.32 2.98 -24.29
C LEU A 157 12.75 1.98 -25.35
N GLY A 158 13.41 2.43 -26.43
CA GLY A 158 13.94 1.55 -27.46
C GLY A 158 14.95 0.53 -26.94
N GLU A 159 15.84 0.94 -26.05
CA GLU A 159 16.81 0.03 -25.42
C GLU A 159 16.13 -1.04 -24.55
N MET A 160 15.05 -0.69 -23.81
CA MET A 160 14.33 -1.63 -22.97
C MET A 160 13.54 -2.64 -23.79
N ILE A 161 12.94 -2.22 -24.90
CA ILE A 161 12.27 -3.10 -25.85
C ILE A 161 13.27 -4.06 -26.49
N ALA A 162 14.40 -3.55 -26.97
CA ALA A 162 15.46 -4.35 -27.59
C ALA A 162 16.05 -5.40 -26.63
N LYS A 163 16.06 -5.13 -25.33
CA LYS A 163 16.50 -6.07 -24.27
C LYS A 163 15.39 -7.03 -23.83
N GLY A 164 14.18 -6.95 -24.39
CA GLY A 164 13.04 -7.78 -24.00
C GLY A 164 12.52 -7.53 -22.57
N LEU A 165 12.86 -6.40 -21.97
CA LEU A 165 12.41 -6.03 -20.62
C LEU A 165 10.97 -5.49 -20.63
N VAL A 166 10.55 -4.90 -21.75
CA VAL A 166 9.24 -4.31 -21.99
C VAL A 166 8.79 -4.70 -23.40
N ASP A 167 7.54 -5.03 -23.58
CA ASP A 167 6.94 -5.25 -24.90
C ASP A 167 6.27 -3.97 -25.45
N GLU A 168 6.02 -3.93 -26.77
CA GLU A 168 5.39 -2.76 -27.40
C GLU A 168 3.98 -2.48 -26.86
N LYS A 169 3.22 -3.53 -26.44
CA LYS A 169 1.89 -3.37 -25.85
C LYS A 169 1.94 -2.67 -24.49
N SER A 170 3.06 -2.78 -23.79
CA SER A 170 3.28 -2.08 -22.52
C SER A 170 3.37 -0.57 -22.69
N LEU A 171 3.68 -0.06 -23.91
CA LEU A 171 3.68 1.37 -24.21
C LEU A 171 2.30 2.02 -24.09
N GLU A 172 1.22 1.26 -24.32
CA GLU A 172 -0.16 1.75 -24.10
C GLU A 172 -0.45 2.03 -22.64
N ARG A 173 0.31 1.44 -21.72
CA ARG A 173 0.18 1.57 -20.27
C ARG A 173 1.36 2.31 -19.64
N VAL A 174 2.15 3.01 -20.44
CA VAL A 174 3.24 3.86 -19.94
C VAL A 174 2.66 5.02 -19.13
N SER A 175 3.25 5.26 -17.96
CA SER A 175 3.00 6.47 -17.18
C SER A 175 4.27 7.30 -17.17
N VAL A 176 4.20 8.50 -17.74
CA VAL A 176 5.28 9.49 -17.71
C VAL A 176 4.92 10.57 -16.71
N GLU A 177 5.72 10.73 -15.70
CA GLU A 177 5.42 11.59 -14.57
C GLU A 177 6.55 12.58 -14.31
N GLU A 178 6.20 13.71 -13.70
CA GLU A 178 7.15 14.68 -13.17
C GLU A 178 8.20 13.96 -12.30
N LEU A 179 9.47 14.21 -12.55
CA LEU A 179 10.54 13.78 -11.65
C LEU A 179 10.58 14.72 -10.45
N VAL A 180 9.98 14.31 -9.35
CA VAL A 180 10.05 15.04 -8.10
C VAL A 180 11.21 14.51 -7.26
N LEU A 181 12.13 15.39 -6.89
CA LEU A 181 13.24 15.07 -5.99
C LEU A 181 12.90 15.49 -4.56
N GLY A 182 13.04 14.56 -3.61
CA GLY A 182 12.73 14.80 -2.21
C GLY A 182 12.99 13.60 -1.33
N ALA A 183 12.81 13.79 -0.03
CA ALA A 183 12.89 12.70 0.94
C ALA A 183 11.58 11.89 0.94
N HIS A 184 11.71 10.56 0.82
CA HIS A 184 10.56 9.65 0.78
C HIS A 184 10.07 9.30 2.17
N PHE A 185 8.74 9.36 2.36
CA PHE A 185 8.06 8.92 3.57
C PHE A 185 6.74 8.21 3.25
N ASN A 186 6.34 7.32 4.12
CA ASN A 186 5.02 6.71 4.17
C ASN A 186 4.32 7.17 5.45
N ALA A 187 3.17 7.83 5.35
CA ALA A 187 2.33 8.13 6.50
C ALA A 187 1.23 7.07 6.60
N ASN A 188 1.26 6.31 7.68
CA ASN A 188 0.28 5.28 7.98
C ASN A 188 -0.81 5.89 8.87
N PHE A 189 -2.01 6.01 8.33
CA PHE A 189 -3.18 6.55 8.99
C PHE A 189 -4.16 5.46 9.38
N PHE A 190 -5.03 5.80 10.31
CA PHE A 190 -6.22 5.03 10.65
C PHE A 190 -7.43 5.95 10.73
N HIS A 191 -8.44 5.71 9.91
CA HIS A 191 -9.72 6.42 10.01
C HIS A 191 -10.69 5.58 10.84
N SER A 192 -10.90 5.98 12.08
CA SER A 192 -11.84 5.35 12.98
C SER A 192 -13.26 5.82 12.68
N VAL A 193 -14.09 4.94 12.18
CA VAL A 193 -15.51 5.20 11.94
C VAL A 193 -16.30 5.15 13.27
N VAL A 194 -15.88 4.28 14.20
CA VAL A 194 -16.50 4.16 15.52
C VAL A 194 -16.28 5.42 16.35
N ARG A 195 -15.06 5.98 16.30
CA ARG A 195 -14.70 7.17 17.09
C ARG A 195 -14.84 8.48 16.31
N GLY A 196 -15.13 8.42 15.00
CA GLY A 196 -15.32 9.58 14.14
C GLY A 196 -14.07 10.45 13.99
N ARG A 197 -12.86 9.85 13.91
CA ARG A 197 -11.61 10.61 13.84
C ARG A 197 -10.54 9.97 12.96
N LEU A 198 -9.66 10.81 12.42
CA LEU A 198 -8.43 10.40 11.76
C LEU A 198 -7.29 10.32 12.79
N GLU A 199 -6.53 9.23 12.73
CA GLU A 199 -5.35 9.00 13.56
C GLU A 199 -4.12 8.85 12.65
N LEU A 200 -3.05 9.62 12.85
CA LEU A 200 -1.75 9.33 12.28
C LEU A 200 -1.08 8.29 13.17
N HIS A 201 -0.91 7.08 12.66
CA HIS A 201 -0.38 5.97 13.46
C HIS A 201 1.15 5.94 13.48
N SER A 202 1.77 6.03 12.30
CA SER A 202 3.23 5.89 12.18
C SER A 202 3.76 6.48 10.87
N ILE A 203 5.08 6.71 10.83
CA ILE A 203 5.84 7.09 9.64
C ILE A 203 6.94 6.08 9.43
N ASP A 204 7.11 5.59 8.21
CA ASP A 204 8.19 4.69 7.80
C ASP A 204 8.79 5.07 6.44
N ARG A 205 9.84 4.37 6.05
CA ARG A 205 10.49 4.46 4.75
C ARG A 205 10.67 3.06 4.16
N ARG A 206 10.66 2.97 2.82
CA ARG A 206 10.91 1.72 2.10
C ARG A 206 12.41 1.43 1.98
N ILE A 207 12.75 0.15 2.03
CA ILE A 207 14.05 -0.40 1.62
C ILE A 207 13.83 -1.13 0.30
N GLN A 208 14.60 -0.76 -0.72
CA GLN A 208 14.38 -1.24 -2.10
C GLN A 208 15.64 -1.87 -2.69
N SER A 209 15.56 -3.12 -3.08
CA SER A 209 16.60 -3.82 -3.84
C SER A 209 16.42 -3.49 -5.34
N ASN A 210 17.46 -3.19 -6.11
CA ASN A 210 18.87 -3.06 -5.72
C ASN A 210 19.26 -1.59 -5.42
N LEU A 211 18.30 -0.66 -5.46
CA LEU A 211 18.56 0.78 -5.27
C LEU A 211 19.39 1.03 -4.00
N ASP A 212 18.93 0.52 -2.85
CA ASP A 212 19.60 0.73 -1.56
C ASP A 212 21.00 0.11 -1.48
N GLY A 213 21.30 -0.88 -2.32
CA GLY A 213 22.64 -1.41 -2.49
C GLY A 213 23.52 -0.51 -3.33
N VAL A 214 22.99 -0.05 -4.47
CA VAL A 214 23.74 0.78 -5.43
C VAL A 214 24.14 2.12 -4.84
N ILE A 215 23.26 2.80 -4.11
CA ILE A 215 23.56 4.10 -3.49
C ILE A 215 24.67 4.04 -2.41
N ARG A 216 25.05 2.84 -1.95
CA ARG A 216 26.14 2.63 -0.99
C ARG A 216 27.52 2.49 -1.66
N LEU A 217 27.57 2.33 -2.99
CA LEU A 217 28.80 2.27 -3.76
C LEU A 217 29.37 3.68 -3.95
N ALA A 218 30.68 3.79 -4.11
CA ALA A 218 31.31 5.05 -4.53
C ALA A 218 30.84 5.45 -5.94
N ALA A 219 30.74 6.74 -6.21
CA ALA A 219 30.27 7.24 -7.51
C ALA A 219 31.04 6.67 -8.70
N ALA A 220 32.35 6.49 -8.58
CA ALA A 220 33.18 5.88 -9.61
C ALA A 220 32.73 4.44 -9.93
N GLU A 221 32.45 3.64 -8.89
CA GLU A 221 31.96 2.27 -9.03
C GLU A 221 30.56 2.21 -9.65
N GLN A 222 29.67 3.13 -9.26
CA GLN A 222 28.33 3.23 -9.86
C GLN A 222 28.42 3.52 -11.37
N LEU A 223 29.33 4.41 -11.78
CA LEU A 223 29.54 4.75 -13.21
C LEU A 223 30.18 3.60 -13.98
N GLU A 224 31.16 2.91 -13.37
CA GLU A 224 31.87 1.77 -14.00
C GLU A 224 30.91 0.59 -14.21
N LEU A 225 30.15 0.21 -13.18
CA LEU A 225 29.23 -0.92 -13.21
C LEU A 225 27.97 -0.62 -14.03
N ASN A 226 27.55 0.64 -14.07
CA ASN A 226 26.30 1.10 -14.72
C ASN A 226 25.12 0.12 -14.49
N PRO A 227 24.79 -0.23 -13.24
CA PRO A 227 23.82 -1.28 -12.93
C PRO A 227 22.41 -0.86 -13.31
N LEU A 228 21.62 -1.82 -13.77
CA LEU A 228 20.18 -1.60 -13.96
C LEU A 228 19.52 -1.41 -12.58
N ILE A 229 19.04 -0.21 -12.30
CA ILE A 229 18.36 0.11 -11.04
C ILE A 229 16.98 -0.53 -11.01
N ARG A 230 16.71 -1.21 -9.90
CA ARG A 230 15.41 -1.82 -9.56
C ARG A 230 14.86 -1.16 -8.30
N TYR A 231 13.52 -1.14 -8.20
CA TYR A 231 12.79 -0.53 -7.09
C TYR A 231 11.89 -1.59 -6.41
N ILE A 232 12.46 -2.78 -6.16
CA ILE A 232 11.74 -3.90 -5.55
C ILE A 232 11.72 -3.68 -4.03
N GLU A 233 10.54 -3.48 -3.47
CA GLU A 233 10.36 -3.38 -2.03
C GLU A 233 10.75 -4.70 -1.35
N VAL A 234 11.69 -4.64 -0.41
CA VAL A 234 12.18 -5.79 0.35
C VAL A 234 12.01 -5.61 1.86
N GLY A 235 11.64 -4.41 2.30
CA GLY A 235 11.44 -4.10 3.70
C GLY A 235 11.13 -2.64 3.93
N HIS A 236 11.03 -2.29 5.22
CA HIS A 236 10.79 -0.94 5.69
C HIS A 236 11.68 -0.64 6.90
N GLU A 237 11.93 0.63 7.14
CA GLU A 237 12.60 1.14 8.33
C GLU A 237 11.72 2.20 9.01
N PRO A 238 11.74 2.31 10.35
CA PRO A 238 11.01 3.37 11.04
C PRO A 238 11.63 4.72 10.72
N ALA A 239 10.77 5.73 10.58
CA ALA A 239 11.22 7.09 10.29
C ALA A 239 10.46 8.10 11.13
N THR A 240 11.09 9.26 11.36
CA THR A 240 10.41 10.42 11.93
C THR A 240 10.38 11.55 10.92
N ILE A 241 9.31 12.34 10.96
CA ILE A 241 9.22 13.58 10.23
C ILE A 241 9.30 14.74 11.24
N ARG A 242 9.86 15.88 10.85
CA ARG A 242 9.91 17.04 11.73
C ARG A 242 8.50 17.52 12.07
N GLU A 243 8.26 17.90 13.34
CA GLU A 243 6.92 18.28 13.83
C GLU A 243 6.27 19.40 13.01
N SER A 244 7.06 20.37 12.52
CA SER A 244 6.54 21.45 11.69
C SER A 244 5.88 21.01 10.37
N LEU A 245 6.01 19.74 9.97
CA LEU A 245 5.35 19.15 8.80
C LEU A 245 4.11 18.33 9.18
N LEU A 246 3.87 18.05 10.46
CA LEU A 246 2.74 17.21 10.87
C LEU A 246 1.39 17.81 10.46
N GLU A 247 1.23 19.13 10.54
CA GLU A 247 0.00 19.79 10.06
C GLU A 247 -0.27 19.52 8.56
N LYS A 248 0.80 19.56 7.72
CA LYS A 248 0.68 19.23 6.31
C LYS A 248 0.32 17.75 6.13
N VAL A 249 0.91 16.86 6.93
CA VAL A 249 0.61 15.41 6.91
C VAL A 249 -0.84 15.15 7.29
N PHE A 250 -1.34 15.73 8.38
CA PHE A 250 -2.75 15.62 8.76
C PHE A 250 -3.67 16.17 7.68
N THR A 251 -3.35 17.34 7.13
CA THR A 251 -4.15 17.98 6.07
C THR A 251 -4.33 17.06 4.85
N ILE A 252 -3.27 16.38 4.38
CA ILE A 252 -3.42 15.45 3.25
C ILE A 252 -4.22 14.21 3.63
N GLY A 253 -4.11 13.72 4.86
CA GLY A 253 -4.91 12.60 5.38
C GLY A 253 -6.40 12.93 5.43
N GLU A 254 -6.77 14.09 6.00
CA GLU A 254 -8.15 14.57 6.11
C GLU A 254 -8.80 14.79 4.73
N LYS A 255 -8.10 15.48 3.83
CA LYS A 255 -8.54 15.70 2.45
C LYS A 255 -8.75 14.39 1.69
N PHE A 256 -7.87 13.40 1.90
CA PHE A 256 -8.01 12.10 1.29
C PHE A 256 -9.26 11.36 1.79
N VAL A 257 -9.50 11.33 3.10
CA VAL A 257 -10.70 10.73 3.69
C VAL A 257 -11.96 11.39 3.16
N GLU A 258 -12.00 12.72 3.10
CA GLU A 258 -13.14 13.47 2.56
C GLU A 258 -13.41 13.15 1.09
N ALA A 259 -12.38 13.13 0.25
CA ALA A 259 -12.52 12.80 -1.17
C ALA A 259 -13.03 11.36 -1.37
N CYS A 260 -12.50 10.40 -0.61
CA CYS A 260 -12.97 9.02 -0.67
C CYS A 260 -14.44 8.90 -0.25
N SER A 261 -14.88 9.64 0.77
CA SER A 261 -16.28 9.62 1.22
C SER A 261 -17.24 10.15 0.15
N ARG A 262 -16.79 11.10 -0.67
CA ARG A 262 -17.59 11.64 -1.79
C ARG A 262 -17.64 10.73 -3.01
N LEU A 263 -16.54 10.02 -3.29
CA LEU A 263 -16.39 9.30 -4.57
C LEU A 263 -16.65 7.81 -4.44
N VAL A 264 -16.40 7.20 -3.29
CA VAL A 264 -16.40 5.74 -3.10
C VAL A 264 -17.06 5.38 -1.78
N SER A 265 -18.40 5.36 -1.76
CA SER A 265 -19.15 4.97 -0.55
C SER A 265 -18.71 3.58 -0.03
N PRO A 266 -18.58 3.39 1.27
CA PRO A 266 -18.81 4.33 2.39
C PRO A 266 -17.59 5.21 2.76
N GLY A 267 -16.59 5.35 1.93
CA GLY A 267 -15.37 6.10 2.19
C GLY A 267 -14.25 5.23 2.78
N VAL A 268 -13.26 5.88 3.40
CA VAL A 268 -12.17 5.18 4.07
C VAL A 268 -12.64 4.63 5.41
N ILE A 269 -12.41 3.36 5.66
CA ILE A 269 -12.62 2.69 6.95
C ILE A 269 -11.32 2.03 7.36
N GLY A 270 -10.83 2.33 8.55
CA GLY A 270 -9.61 1.74 9.08
C GLY A 270 -8.32 2.27 8.46
N PRO A 271 -7.30 1.41 8.26
CA PRO A 271 -5.97 1.84 7.86
C PRO A 271 -5.87 2.22 6.39
N PHE A 272 -5.04 3.24 6.12
CA PHE A 272 -4.55 3.57 4.78
C PHE A 272 -3.17 4.21 4.88
N THR A 273 -2.43 4.21 3.76
CA THR A 273 -1.09 4.80 3.71
C THR A 273 -1.01 5.78 2.54
N LEU A 274 -0.52 6.98 2.81
CA LEU A 274 -0.12 7.95 1.79
C LEU A 274 1.40 7.98 1.71
N GLN A 275 1.93 7.73 0.52
CA GLN A 275 3.36 7.74 0.25
C GLN A 275 3.72 9.04 -0.44
N PHE A 276 4.62 9.78 0.12
CA PHE A 276 4.93 11.12 -0.35
C PHE A 276 6.42 11.46 -0.32
N LEU A 277 6.76 12.46 -1.09
CA LEU A 277 8.06 13.13 -1.10
C LEU A 277 7.95 14.44 -0.35
N VAL A 278 8.95 14.75 0.47
CA VAL A 278 9.16 16.10 1.00
C VAL A 278 10.20 16.79 0.14
N THR A 279 9.77 17.81 -0.61
CA THR A 279 10.64 18.58 -1.50
C THR A 279 11.59 19.50 -0.73
N PRO A 280 12.63 20.10 -1.37
CA PRO A 280 13.47 21.12 -0.73
C PRO A 280 12.67 22.34 -0.20
N GLY A 281 11.53 22.66 -0.81
CA GLY A 281 10.60 23.70 -0.34
C GLY A 281 9.68 23.24 0.79
N LEU A 282 9.89 22.05 1.34
CA LEU A 282 9.06 21.42 2.39
C LEU A 282 7.59 21.21 1.97
N ASP A 283 7.34 21.03 0.67
CA ASP A 283 6.03 20.63 0.18
C ASP A 283 5.92 19.12 0.10
N LEU A 284 4.72 18.61 0.38
CA LEU A 284 4.41 17.21 0.26
C LEU A 284 3.84 16.89 -1.13
N VAL A 285 4.41 15.90 -1.80
CA VAL A 285 3.94 15.41 -3.10
C VAL A 285 3.61 13.92 -2.96
N VAL A 286 2.33 13.58 -2.96
CA VAL A 286 1.85 12.20 -2.80
C VAL A 286 1.97 11.47 -4.13
N TYR A 287 2.71 10.37 -4.17
CA TYR A 287 2.98 9.62 -5.41
C TYR A 287 2.40 8.20 -5.42
N ASP A 288 1.94 7.71 -4.28
CA ASP A 288 1.33 6.38 -4.15
C ASP A 288 0.37 6.33 -2.96
N VAL A 289 -0.66 5.49 -3.05
CA VAL A 289 -1.70 5.32 -2.03
C VAL A 289 -1.99 3.85 -1.84
N ALA A 290 -2.09 3.43 -0.59
CA ALA A 290 -2.63 2.12 -0.22
C ALA A 290 -3.89 2.32 0.63
N PRO A 291 -5.10 2.08 0.10
CA PRO A 291 -6.36 2.27 0.83
C PRO A 291 -6.70 1.08 1.75
N ARG A 292 -5.71 0.53 2.39
CA ARG A 292 -5.73 -0.64 3.28
C ARG A 292 -4.46 -0.64 4.14
N ILE A 293 -4.28 -1.66 4.99
CA ILE A 293 -3.05 -1.77 5.78
C ILE A 293 -1.79 -1.84 4.88
N GLY A 294 -0.82 -0.97 5.14
CA GLY A 294 0.47 -0.92 4.45
C GLY A 294 1.47 -1.96 4.96
N GLY A 295 2.50 -2.27 4.17
CA GLY A 295 3.62 -3.14 4.61
C GLY A 295 4.49 -2.50 5.67
N GLY A 296 4.61 -1.16 5.64
CA GLY A 296 5.43 -0.39 6.57
C GLY A 296 5.01 -0.49 8.03
N THR A 297 3.75 -0.82 8.31
CA THR A 297 3.27 -0.97 9.70
C THR A 297 3.91 -2.14 10.44
N ASN A 298 4.40 -3.15 9.72
CA ASN A 298 5.10 -4.31 10.31
C ASN A 298 6.38 -3.93 11.09
N VAL A 299 7.00 -2.81 10.75
CA VAL A 299 8.16 -2.27 11.49
C VAL A 299 7.82 -2.05 12.97
N TYR A 300 6.57 -1.77 13.26
CA TYR A 300 6.08 -1.40 14.58
C TYR A 300 5.47 -2.56 15.37
N LEU A 301 5.55 -3.79 14.87
CA LEU A 301 4.95 -4.97 15.47
C LEU A 301 5.40 -5.18 16.93
N GLY A 302 6.66 -4.95 17.24
CA GLY A 302 7.21 -5.18 18.59
C GLY A 302 7.03 -4.02 19.58
N PHE A 303 6.63 -2.81 19.13
CA PHE A 303 6.60 -1.63 20.01
C PHE A 303 5.51 -0.60 19.68
N GLY A 304 4.64 -0.87 18.72
CA GLY A 304 3.55 0.02 18.31
C GLY A 304 3.99 1.23 17.48
N GLY A 305 3.07 1.84 16.77
CA GLY A 305 3.30 3.05 15.99
C GLY A 305 3.67 4.24 16.89
N GLN A 306 4.62 5.06 16.45
CA GLN A 306 5.16 6.15 17.29
C GLN A 306 4.12 7.17 17.75
N TYR A 307 3.08 7.41 16.95
CA TYR A 307 2.00 8.35 17.32
C TYR A 307 0.81 7.67 17.99
N SER A 308 0.71 6.33 17.92
CA SER A 308 -0.40 5.57 18.51
C SER A 308 -0.52 5.79 20.02
N LYS A 309 0.63 5.92 20.71
CA LYS A 309 0.68 6.21 22.14
C LYS A 309 -0.05 7.52 22.51
N LEU A 310 -0.02 8.53 21.64
CA LEU A 310 -0.66 9.83 21.90
C LEU A 310 -2.20 9.72 21.91
N TYR A 311 -2.76 8.77 21.16
CA TYR A 311 -4.20 8.52 21.13
C TYR A 311 -4.69 7.56 22.22
N HIS A 312 -3.84 6.57 22.59
CA HIS A 312 -4.26 5.42 23.40
C HIS A 312 -3.58 5.34 24.78
N GLY A 313 -2.67 6.29 25.10
CA GLY A 313 -1.88 6.27 26.36
C GLY A 313 -0.84 5.14 26.43
N ARG A 314 -0.82 4.24 25.44
CA ARG A 314 0.11 3.12 25.30
C ARG A 314 0.44 2.89 23.82
N PRO A 315 1.60 2.26 23.50
CA PRO A 315 1.89 1.84 22.14
C PRO A 315 0.86 0.82 21.64
N VAL A 316 0.40 1.00 20.40
CA VAL A 316 -0.56 0.11 19.73
C VAL A 316 -0.04 -0.16 18.32
N THR A 317 0.00 -1.42 17.90
CA THR A 317 0.34 -1.79 16.51
C THR A 317 -0.84 -1.48 15.59
N MET A 318 -0.61 -1.44 14.27
CA MET A 318 -1.72 -1.22 13.33
C MET A 318 -2.70 -2.40 13.35
N GLY A 319 -2.20 -3.63 13.43
CA GLY A 319 -3.03 -4.83 13.54
C GLY A 319 -3.89 -4.80 14.79
N ARG A 320 -3.31 -4.41 15.93
CA ARG A 320 -4.07 -4.24 17.17
C ARG A 320 -5.11 -3.13 17.07
N ARG A 321 -4.77 -2.01 16.43
CA ARG A 321 -5.73 -0.90 16.22
C ARG A 321 -6.93 -1.33 15.38
N ILE A 322 -6.71 -2.18 14.35
CA ILE A 322 -7.78 -2.80 13.57
C ILE A 322 -8.68 -3.65 14.48
N ALA A 323 -8.08 -4.54 15.29
CA ALA A 323 -8.81 -5.42 16.19
C ALA A 323 -9.62 -4.63 17.23
N MET A 324 -9.05 -3.56 17.79
CA MET A 324 -9.76 -2.65 18.70
C MET A 324 -10.99 -2.03 18.03
N GLU A 325 -10.88 -1.57 16.78
CA GLU A 325 -12.02 -0.99 16.04
C GLU A 325 -13.13 -2.03 15.83
N ILE A 326 -12.76 -3.26 15.44
CA ILE A 326 -13.73 -4.36 15.25
C ILE A 326 -14.42 -4.68 16.57
N ARG A 327 -13.68 -4.80 17.68
CA ARG A 327 -14.25 -5.07 19.00
C ARG A 327 -15.22 -3.97 19.44
N GLU A 328 -14.79 -2.72 19.37
CA GLU A 328 -15.64 -1.57 19.72
C GLU A 328 -16.90 -1.52 18.85
N ALA A 329 -16.77 -1.83 17.55
CA ALA A 329 -17.92 -1.88 16.65
C ALA A 329 -18.89 -3.02 17.00
N VAL A 330 -18.41 -4.18 17.42
CA VAL A 330 -19.27 -5.29 17.91
C VAL A 330 -19.99 -4.89 19.19
N GLU A 331 -19.26 -4.35 20.17
CA GLU A 331 -19.83 -3.91 21.45
C GLU A 331 -20.91 -2.84 21.29
N GLN A 332 -20.79 -1.98 20.27
CA GLN A 332 -21.75 -0.91 19.98
C GLN A 332 -22.79 -1.28 18.91
N ASN A 333 -22.85 -2.54 18.45
CA ASN A 333 -23.71 -3.00 17.34
C ASN A 333 -23.50 -2.21 16.03
N MET A 334 -22.27 -1.82 15.76
CA MET A 334 -21.86 -1.03 14.59
C MET A 334 -21.00 -1.82 13.59
N LEU A 335 -20.93 -3.15 13.69
CA LEU A 335 -20.05 -3.97 12.83
C LEU A 335 -20.28 -3.70 11.33
N SER A 336 -21.53 -3.53 10.91
CA SER A 336 -21.90 -3.19 9.53
C SER A 336 -21.41 -1.81 9.07
N ARG A 337 -20.97 -0.93 9.97
CA ARG A 337 -20.38 0.38 9.61
C ARG A 337 -18.87 0.32 9.38
N VAL A 338 -18.22 -0.74 9.85
CA VAL A 338 -16.77 -0.94 9.70
C VAL A 338 -16.42 -2.07 8.73
N THR A 339 -17.44 -2.74 8.19
CA THR A 339 -17.29 -3.83 7.20
C THR A 339 -18.14 -3.56 5.95
N THR A 340 -17.70 -4.15 4.85
CA THR A 340 -18.46 -4.16 3.59
C THR A 340 -18.67 -5.58 3.09
#